data_21d87dc809b424fa774ae314f85339d4
#
_entry.id   21d87dc809b424fa774ae314f85339d4
#
_cell.length_a   1.000
_cell.length_b   1.000
_cell.length_c   1.000
_cell.angle_alpha   90.00
_cell.angle_beta   90.00
_cell.angle_gamma   90.00
#
_symmetry.space_group_name_H-M   'P 1'
#
loop_
_entity.id
_entity.type
_entity.pdbx_description
1 polymer ?
#
loop_
_entity_poly.entity_id
_entity_poly.type
_entity_poly.pdbx_seq_one_letter_code
_entity_poly.pdbx_strand_id
1 'polypeptide(L)'
;MRKEVKPFGEKGAFESSIFGTISLPEGLTFVPKSMFRFSQGECVIIPSSVIAIDESSFNSARIKSLVLKGSNYIDRIRYWGILYARIDTLYVASHLVETYKQSTKWNSQAMQGYLGQIRPLSEYHP
;
A
#
# COMPACT_ATOMS: atom_id res chain seq x y z
N MET A 1 5.17 22.59 -8.84
CA MET A 1 6.37 22.30 -8.03
C MET A 1 6.43 20.81 -7.75
N ARG A 2 7.59 20.24 -7.95
CA ARG A 2 7.76 18.82 -7.74
C ARG A 2 7.94 18.53 -6.25
N LYS A 3 7.32 17.47 -5.78
CA LYS A 3 7.48 17.03 -4.41
C LYS A 3 8.54 15.93 -4.33
N GLU A 4 9.47 16.09 -3.45
CA GLU A 4 10.53 15.10 -3.29
C GLU A 4 10.15 14.09 -2.23
N VAL A 5 10.61 12.84 -2.44
CA VAL A 5 10.42 11.79 -1.45
C VAL A 5 11.42 12.01 -0.32
N LYS A 6 10.94 12.02 0.91
CA LYS A 6 11.77 12.25 2.07
C LYS A 6 12.62 11.02 2.38
N PRO A 7 13.83 11.22 2.91
CA PRO A 7 14.64 10.09 3.36
C PRO A 7 14.03 9.46 4.62
N PHE A 8 14.57 8.31 4.98
CA PHE A 8 14.13 7.59 6.16
C PHE A 8 14.35 8.40 7.42
N GLY A 9 13.47 8.20 8.40
CA GLY A 9 13.57 8.86 9.69
C GLY A 9 12.92 10.20 9.75
N GLU A 10 12.50 10.72 8.61
CA GLU A 10 11.80 11.99 8.55
C GLU A 10 10.32 11.75 8.27
N LYS A 11 9.53 12.83 8.31
CA LYS A 11 8.13 12.75 7.94
C LYS A 11 8.03 12.22 6.52
N GLY A 12 7.13 11.28 6.30
CA GLY A 12 6.93 10.69 4.99
C GLY A 12 6.45 11.70 3.96
N ALA A 13 6.78 11.44 2.68
CA ALA A 13 6.51 12.38 1.59
C ALA A 13 5.05 12.79 1.50
N PHE A 14 4.13 11.85 1.75
CA PHE A 14 2.69 12.09 1.64
C PHE A 14 1.97 11.91 2.97
N GLU A 15 2.72 11.94 4.06
CA GLU A 15 2.14 11.79 5.40
C GLU A 15 1.12 12.91 5.62
N SER A 16 -0.06 12.54 6.10
CA SER A 16 -1.17 13.46 6.39
C SER A 16 -1.67 14.22 5.17
N SER A 17 -1.34 13.75 3.96
CA SER A 17 -1.77 14.39 2.70
C SER A 17 -3.11 13.84 2.23
N ILE A 18 -3.81 14.63 1.44
CA ILE A 18 -4.98 14.19 0.68
C ILE A 18 -4.58 14.24 -0.79
N PHE A 19 -4.79 13.14 -1.51
CA PHE A 19 -4.33 13.05 -2.90
C PHE A 19 -5.27 12.24 -3.78
N GLY A 20 -5.14 12.39 -5.10
CA GLY A 20 -5.87 11.56 -6.06
C GLY A 20 -5.15 10.24 -6.27
N THR A 21 -4.31 10.16 -7.29
CA THR A 21 -3.55 8.94 -7.60
C THR A 21 -2.06 9.22 -7.47
N ILE A 22 -1.37 8.35 -6.75
CA ILE A 22 0.08 8.40 -6.64
C ILE A 22 0.63 7.07 -7.13
N SER A 23 1.52 7.13 -8.13
CA SER A 23 2.20 5.97 -8.66
C SER A 23 3.67 6.06 -8.22
N LEU A 24 4.13 5.10 -7.44
CA LEU A 24 5.51 5.11 -7.00
C LEU A 24 6.42 4.64 -8.14
N PRO A 25 7.64 5.18 -8.23
CA PRO A 25 8.54 4.87 -9.33
C PRO A 25 9.06 3.45 -9.29
N GLU A 26 9.26 2.87 -10.47
CA GLU A 26 9.93 1.57 -10.57
C GLU A 26 11.34 1.71 -10.00
N GLY A 27 11.82 0.62 -9.42
CA GLY A 27 13.14 0.60 -8.80
C GLY A 27 13.11 0.68 -7.29
N LEU A 28 12.02 1.17 -6.72
CA LEU A 28 11.86 1.11 -5.27
C LEU A 28 11.70 -0.36 -4.87
N THR A 29 12.41 -0.77 -3.82
CA THR A 29 12.31 -2.13 -3.33
C THR A 29 11.39 -2.26 -2.12
N PHE A 30 11.02 -1.13 -1.53
CA PHE A 30 10.08 -1.12 -0.40
C PHE A 30 9.33 0.21 -0.39
N VAL A 31 8.14 0.20 0.19
CA VAL A 31 7.40 1.44 0.41
C VAL A 31 8.04 2.14 1.60
N PRO A 32 8.52 3.38 1.44
CA PRO A 32 9.28 4.07 2.49
C PRO A 32 8.51 4.27 3.79
N LYS A 33 9.27 4.39 4.86
CA LYS A 33 8.75 4.61 6.20
C LYS A 33 7.83 5.82 6.24
N SER A 34 6.65 5.63 6.83
CA SER A 34 5.65 6.67 7.06
C SER A 34 5.16 7.40 5.81
N MET A 35 5.45 6.88 4.62
CA MET A 35 5.16 7.62 3.38
C MET A 35 3.70 8.06 3.28
N PHE A 36 2.76 7.19 3.62
CA PHE A 36 1.32 7.48 3.52
C PHE A 36 0.63 7.50 4.87
N ARG A 37 1.38 7.62 5.94
CA ARG A 37 0.81 7.61 7.29
C ARG A 37 -0.21 8.73 7.44
N PHE A 38 -1.40 8.39 7.94
CA PHE A 38 -2.49 9.35 8.15
C PHE A 38 -2.97 10.03 6.86
N SER A 39 -2.63 9.48 5.69
CA SER A 39 -3.05 10.07 4.42
C SER A 39 -4.43 9.57 4.01
N GLN A 40 -4.98 10.23 2.99
CA GLN A 40 -6.24 9.83 2.38
C GLN A 40 -6.11 10.00 0.88
N GLY A 41 -6.31 8.92 0.12
CA GLY A 41 -6.13 8.98 -1.32
C GLY A 41 -7.08 8.09 -2.09
N GLU A 42 -7.23 8.41 -3.38
CA GLU A 42 -8.06 7.60 -4.27
C GLU A 42 -7.32 6.33 -4.68
N CYS A 43 -6.06 6.43 -4.99
CA CYS A 43 -5.32 5.29 -5.51
C CYS A 43 -3.83 5.43 -5.25
N VAL A 44 -3.21 4.33 -4.82
CA VAL A 44 -1.76 4.24 -4.73
C VAL A 44 -1.33 3.04 -5.56
N ILE A 45 -0.43 3.26 -6.52
CA ILE A 45 0.08 2.20 -7.38
C ILE A 45 1.50 1.88 -6.95
N ILE A 46 1.69 0.63 -6.53
CA ILE A 46 2.96 0.12 -6.04
C ILE A 46 3.64 -0.67 -7.16
N PRO A 47 4.85 -0.28 -7.57
CA PRO A 47 5.52 -0.92 -8.70
C PRO A 47 5.94 -2.37 -8.40
N SER A 48 6.21 -3.12 -9.47
CA SER A 48 6.56 -4.52 -9.36
C SER A 48 7.89 -4.77 -8.62
N SER A 49 8.73 -3.76 -8.52
CA SER A 49 10.02 -3.86 -7.83
C SER A 49 9.88 -3.93 -6.30
N VAL A 50 8.73 -3.51 -5.75
CA VAL A 50 8.55 -3.45 -4.30
C VAL A 50 8.30 -4.84 -3.72
N ILE A 51 9.09 -5.20 -2.71
CA ILE A 51 8.98 -6.49 -2.03
C ILE A 51 8.66 -6.36 -0.54
N ALA A 52 8.56 -5.13 -0.04
CA ALA A 52 8.37 -4.92 1.40
C ALA A 52 7.67 -3.60 1.66
N ILE A 53 7.05 -3.52 2.83
CA ILE A 53 6.41 -2.29 3.32
C ILE A 53 7.11 -1.93 4.62
N ASP A 54 7.69 -0.74 4.66
CA ASP A 54 8.45 -0.32 5.82
C ASP A 54 7.56 0.21 6.94
N GLU A 55 8.18 0.59 8.05
CA GLU A 55 7.46 1.01 9.25
C GLU A 55 6.45 2.11 8.97
N SER A 56 5.22 1.90 9.41
CA SER A 56 4.16 2.89 9.37
C SER A 56 3.81 3.42 7.98
N SER A 57 4.26 2.77 6.91
CA SER A 57 4.05 3.28 5.55
C SER A 57 2.60 3.63 5.26
N PHE A 58 1.67 2.79 5.66
CA PHE A 58 0.24 3.00 5.48
C PHE A 58 -0.51 3.06 6.81
N ASN A 59 0.21 3.34 7.89
CA ASN A 59 -0.43 3.39 9.20
C ASN A 59 -1.54 4.44 9.20
N SER A 60 -2.74 4.01 9.51
CA SER A 60 -3.92 4.89 9.57
C SER A 60 -4.23 5.59 8.25
N ALA A 61 -3.78 5.05 7.12
CA ALA A 61 -4.07 5.60 5.80
C ALA A 61 -5.46 5.13 5.34
N ARG A 62 -6.11 5.97 4.55
CA ARG A 62 -7.39 5.63 3.92
C ARG A 62 -7.20 5.68 2.41
N ILE A 63 -7.14 4.50 1.79
CA ILE A 63 -6.86 4.38 0.36
C ILE A 63 -8.01 3.62 -0.29
N LYS A 64 -8.64 4.20 -1.31
CA LYS A 64 -9.72 3.50 -1.99
C LYS A 64 -9.19 2.31 -2.76
N SER A 65 -8.15 2.51 -3.56
CA SER A 65 -7.58 1.44 -4.36
C SER A 65 -6.08 1.36 -4.12
N LEU A 66 -5.62 0.21 -3.63
CA LEU A 66 -4.19 -0.06 -3.50
C LEU A 66 -3.84 -1.10 -4.55
N VAL A 67 -2.96 -0.74 -5.48
CA VAL A 67 -2.62 -1.57 -6.63
C VAL A 67 -1.21 -2.10 -6.46
N LEU A 68 -1.07 -3.40 -6.26
CA LEU A 68 0.22 -4.07 -6.11
C LEU A 68 0.56 -4.76 -7.42
N LYS A 69 1.48 -4.18 -8.19
CA LYS A 69 1.78 -4.67 -9.54
C LYS A 69 2.71 -5.86 -9.59
N GLY A 70 3.29 -6.24 -8.46
CA GLY A 70 4.26 -7.32 -8.41
C GLY A 70 3.65 -8.69 -8.57
N SER A 71 4.49 -9.64 -9.01
CA SER A 71 4.08 -11.04 -9.18
C SER A 71 4.35 -11.89 -7.95
N ASN A 72 4.82 -11.28 -6.87
CA ASN A 72 5.09 -11.98 -5.61
C ASN A 72 4.28 -11.38 -4.48
N TYR A 73 3.85 -12.25 -3.58
CA TYR A 73 3.13 -11.83 -2.39
C TYR A 73 4.04 -10.98 -1.49
N ILE A 74 3.53 -9.85 -1.04
CA ILE A 74 4.28 -8.99 -0.12
C ILE A 74 4.06 -9.49 1.30
N ASP A 75 5.04 -10.20 1.81
CA ASP A 75 5.02 -10.81 3.13
C ASP A 75 5.76 -9.96 4.17
N ARG A 76 6.69 -9.13 3.70
CA ARG A 76 7.52 -8.32 4.58
C ARG A 76 6.84 -7.01 4.89
N ILE A 77 6.15 -6.97 6.02
CA ILE A 77 5.48 -5.77 6.50
C ILE A 77 6.06 -5.47 7.87
N ARG A 78 6.78 -4.37 7.96
CA ARG A 78 7.41 -3.98 9.21
C ARG A 78 6.40 -3.29 10.12
N TYR A 79 6.84 -2.96 11.33
CA TYR A 79 6.02 -2.39 12.39
C TYR A 79 4.99 -1.40 11.86
N TRP A 80 3.73 -1.73 12.09
CA TRP A 80 2.60 -0.85 11.79
C TRP A 80 2.50 -0.46 10.32
N GLY A 81 3.14 -1.25 9.44
CA GLY A 81 3.16 -0.93 8.01
C GLY A 81 1.79 -0.70 7.42
N ILE A 82 0.82 -1.51 7.82
CA ILE A 82 -0.56 -1.37 7.36
C ILE A 82 -1.54 -1.32 8.53
N LEU A 83 -1.05 -1.08 9.75
CA LEU A 83 -1.89 -1.06 10.95
C LEU A 83 -2.88 0.10 10.87
N TYR A 84 -4.13 -0.19 11.16
CA TYR A 84 -5.24 0.77 11.14
C TYR A 84 -5.51 1.35 9.75
N ALA A 85 -4.94 0.77 8.69
CA ALA A 85 -5.21 1.22 7.33
C ALA A 85 -6.63 0.82 6.93
N ARG A 86 -7.23 1.64 6.07
CA ARG A 86 -8.51 1.33 5.46
C ARG A 86 -8.32 1.29 3.96
N ILE A 87 -8.44 0.11 3.38
CA ILE A 87 -8.23 -0.13 1.95
C ILE A 87 -9.51 -0.74 1.40
N ASP A 88 -10.19 -0.01 0.51
CA ASP A 88 -11.47 -0.50 -0.01
C ASP A 88 -11.26 -1.65 -0.98
N THR A 89 -10.30 -1.53 -1.90
CA THR A 89 -9.99 -2.59 -2.84
C THR A 89 -8.48 -2.75 -2.98
N LEU A 90 -8.01 -3.99 -2.86
CA LEU A 90 -6.62 -4.35 -3.07
C LEU A 90 -6.55 -5.10 -4.40
N TYR A 91 -5.82 -4.53 -5.38
CA TYR A 91 -5.62 -5.18 -6.67
C TYR A 91 -4.26 -5.87 -6.69
N VAL A 92 -4.26 -7.14 -7.05
CA VAL A 92 -3.04 -7.96 -7.06
C VAL A 92 -3.01 -8.83 -8.30
N ALA A 93 -1.85 -9.38 -8.63
CA ALA A 93 -1.73 -10.32 -9.74
C ALA A 93 -2.76 -11.44 -9.58
N SER A 94 -3.34 -11.89 -10.69
CA SER A 94 -4.43 -12.89 -10.67
C SER A 94 -4.08 -14.12 -9.85
N HIS A 95 -2.86 -14.64 -10.01
CA HIS A 95 -2.43 -15.84 -9.30
C HIS A 95 -2.22 -15.63 -7.80
N LEU A 96 -2.27 -14.38 -7.34
CA LEU A 96 -2.09 -14.06 -5.92
C LEU A 96 -3.38 -13.71 -5.20
N VAL A 97 -4.50 -13.63 -5.91
CA VAL A 97 -5.78 -13.25 -5.30
C VAL A 97 -6.10 -14.14 -4.09
N GLU A 98 -6.05 -15.45 -4.27
CA GLU A 98 -6.36 -16.37 -3.17
C GLU A 98 -5.31 -16.29 -2.07
N THR A 99 -4.06 -16.08 -2.41
CA THR A 99 -2.98 -15.93 -1.44
C THR A 99 -3.27 -14.74 -0.50
N TYR A 100 -3.67 -13.60 -1.08
CA TYR A 100 -4.00 -12.43 -0.26
C TYR A 100 -5.29 -12.65 0.53
N LYS A 101 -6.28 -13.31 -0.06
CA LYS A 101 -7.54 -13.59 0.65
C LYS A 101 -7.32 -14.45 1.90
N GLN A 102 -6.33 -15.34 1.85
CA GLN A 102 -6.03 -16.23 2.96
C GLN A 102 -4.90 -15.72 3.85
N SER A 103 -4.44 -14.51 3.60
CA SER A 103 -3.30 -13.94 4.32
C SER A 103 -3.64 -13.73 5.79
N THR A 104 -2.67 -14.05 6.65
CA THR A 104 -2.78 -13.74 8.08
C THR A 104 -2.30 -12.34 8.39
N LYS A 105 -1.76 -11.63 7.40
CA LYS A 105 -1.25 -10.26 7.56
C LYS A 105 -2.17 -9.24 6.89
N TRP A 106 -2.60 -9.54 5.67
CA TRP A 106 -3.45 -8.66 4.90
C TRP A 106 -4.92 -9.03 5.11
N ASN A 107 -5.44 -8.70 6.26
CA ASN A 107 -6.88 -8.86 6.53
C ASN A 107 -7.30 -7.86 7.58
N SER A 108 -8.59 -7.57 7.62
CA SER A 108 -9.11 -6.52 8.49
C SER A 108 -8.78 -6.74 9.95
N GLN A 109 -8.82 -7.99 10.42
CA GLN A 109 -8.54 -8.29 11.82
C GLN A 109 -7.08 -8.05 12.17
N ALA A 110 -6.17 -8.58 11.35
CA ALA A 110 -4.74 -8.43 11.60
C ALA A 110 -4.31 -6.97 11.50
N MET A 111 -4.90 -6.24 10.55
CA MET A 111 -4.62 -4.83 10.35
C MET A 111 -5.27 -3.94 11.42
N GLN A 112 -6.25 -4.46 12.13
CA GLN A 112 -7.08 -3.69 13.04
C GLN A 112 -7.66 -2.46 12.33
N GLY A 113 -8.02 -2.67 11.07
CA GLY A 113 -8.55 -1.64 10.19
C GLY A 113 -9.59 -2.24 9.28
N TYR A 114 -9.49 -1.95 7.99
CA TYR A 114 -10.45 -2.47 7.04
C TYR A 114 -9.76 -2.81 5.72
N LEU A 115 -9.90 -4.04 5.28
CA LEU A 115 -9.51 -4.48 3.95
C LEU A 115 -10.78 -5.03 3.30
N GLY A 116 -11.24 -4.35 2.26
CA GLY A 116 -12.48 -4.73 1.58
C GLY A 116 -12.27 -5.84 0.57
N GLN A 117 -12.39 -5.50 -0.72
CA GLN A 117 -12.29 -6.51 -1.77
C GLN A 117 -10.83 -6.74 -2.17
N ILE A 118 -10.54 -7.97 -2.60
CA ILE A 118 -9.27 -8.33 -3.22
C ILE A 118 -9.59 -8.77 -4.63
N ARG A 119 -9.03 -8.08 -5.63
CA ARG A 119 -9.37 -8.27 -7.03
C ARG A 119 -8.12 -8.43 -7.88
N PRO A 120 -8.23 -9.13 -9.03
CA PRO A 120 -7.07 -9.24 -9.92
C PRO A 120 -6.76 -7.91 -10.62
N LEU A 121 -5.47 -7.72 -10.93
CA LEU A 121 -5.01 -6.50 -11.62
C LEU A 121 -5.79 -6.23 -12.91
N SER A 122 -6.24 -7.30 -13.59
CA SER A 122 -7.00 -7.14 -14.83
C SER A 122 -8.28 -6.34 -14.65
N GLU A 123 -8.79 -6.23 -13.43
CA GLU A 123 -10.01 -5.48 -13.14
C GLU A 123 -9.74 -4.04 -12.71
N TYR A 124 -8.48 -3.66 -12.60
CA TYR A 124 -8.16 -2.28 -12.24
C TYR A 124 -8.22 -1.40 -13.48
N HIS A 125 -8.99 -0.33 -13.39
CA HIS A 125 -9.14 0.66 -14.46
C HIS A 125 -8.85 2.03 -13.87
N PRO A 126 -7.81 2.69 -14.38
CA PRO A 126 -7.46 4.03 -13.87
C PRO A 126 -8.54 5.07 -14.17
#